data_cdf1f6cf0743e128991142f311d0ef2a
#
_entry.id   cdf1f6cf0743e128991142f311d0ef2a
#
_cell.length_a   1.000
_cell.length_b   1.000
_cell.length_c   1.000
_cell.angle_alpha   90.00
_cell.angle_beta   90.00
_cell.angle_gamma   90.00
#
_symmetry.space_group_name_H-M   'P 1'
#
loop_
_entity.id
_entity.type
_entity.pdbx_description
1 polymer ?
#
loop_
_entity_poly.entity_id
_entity_poly.type
_entity_poly.pdbx_seq_one_letter_code
_entity_poly.pdbx_strand_id
1 'polypeptide(L)'
;YSDLLYVEPLIGAETVNTLPDATLAALRDHGTVASTLEEDVEQAAQHFVALAAAGIDMVAVGERLQQDGLAQFEQAFAGLLELTA
;
A
#
# COMPACT_ATOMS: atom_id res chain seq x y z
N TYR A 1 -4.90 -5.34 -14.03
CA TYR A 1 -3.93 -5.68 -12.97
C TYR A 1 -4.34 -6.99 -12.29
N SER A 2 -3.34 -7.73 -11.77
CA SER A 2 -3.60 -8.94 -10.99
C SER A 2 -4.37 -8.63 -9.70
N ASP A 3 -5.28 -9.51 -9.31
CA ASP A 3 -5.97 -9.42 -8.01
C ASP A 3 -5.03 -9.70 -6.81
N LEU A 4 -3.81 -10.18 -7.07
CA LEU A 4 -2.77 -10.41 -6.07
C LEU A 4 -1.57 -9.44 -6.20
N LEU A 5 -1.77 -8.30 -6.87
CA LEU A 5 -0.72 -7.31 -7.11
C LEU A 5 -0.06 -6.81 -5.82
N TYR A 6 -0.83 -6.66 -4.74
CA TYR A 6 -0.31 -6.17 -3.46
C TYR A 6 0.02 -7.31 -2.48
N VAL A 7 0.12 -8.53 -2.96
CA VAL A 7 0.46 -9.70 -2.15
C VAL A 7 1.70 -10.40 -2.68
N GLU A 8 1.62 -10.93 -3.90
CA GLU A 8 2.70 -11.76 -4.46
C GLU A 8 4.05 -11.05 -4.56
N PRO A 9 4.14 -9.76 -4.95
CA PRO A 9 5.42 -9.06 -4.98
C PRO A 9 5.97 -8.65 -3.61
N LEU A 10 5.21 -8.83 -2.54
CA LEU A 10 5.56 -8.35 -1.19
C LEU A 10 5.84 -9.49 -0.21
N ILE A 11 6.14 -10.67 -0.69
CA ILE A 11 6.42 -11.83 0.15
C ILE A 11 7.91 -11.88 0.48
N GLY A 12 8.23 -11.94 1.75
CA GLY A 12 9.61 -12.02 2.23
C GLY A 12 9.72 -12.56 3.64
N ALA A 13 10.94 -12.85 4.07
CA ALA A 13 11.23 -13.29 5.43
C ALA A 13 10.86 -12.21 6.44
N GLU A 14 10.38 -12.62 7.60
CA GLU A 14 10.02 -11.72 8.72
C GLU A 14 9.06 -10.59 8.33
N THR A 15 8.22 -10.82 7.32
CA THR A 15 7.30 -9.84 6.75
C THR A 15 5.86 -10.30 6.94
N VAL A 16 5.02 -9.42 7.47
CA VAL A 16 3.59 -9.66 7.66
C VAL A 16 2.81 -8.74 6.72
N ASN A 17 1.81 -9.29 6.04
CA ASN A 17 0.88 -8.52 5.24
C ASN A 17 -0.54 -8.69 5.77
N THR A 18 -1.36 -7.67 5.67
CA THR A 18 -2.77 -7.70 6.04
C THR A 18 -3.61 -7.60 4.77
N LEU A 19 -4.55 -8.52 4.62
CA LEU A 19 -5.31 -8.68 3.40
C LEU A 19 -6.82 -8.56 3.66
N PRO A 20 -7.57 -7.93 2.74
CA PRO A 20 -9.02 -8.10 2.72
C PRO A 20 -9.41 -9.57 2.51
N ASP A 21 -10.57 -9.98 3.00
CA ASP A 21 -11.03 -11.37 2.91
C ASP A 21 -11.06 -11.89 1.48
N ALA A 22 -11.51 -11.07 0.53
CA ALA A 22 -11.56 -11.45 -0.88
C ALA A 22 -10.16 -11.71 -1.46
N THR A 23 -9.16 -10.91 -1.07
CA THR A 23 -7.77 -11.08 -1.48
C THR A 23 -7.18 -12.36 -0.89
N LEU A 24 -7.47 -12.66 0.35
CA LEU A 24 -7.04 -13.91 1.00
C LEU A 24 -7.63 -15.13 0.30
N ALA A 25 -8.90 -15.08 -0.07
CA ALA A 25 -9.55 -16.15 -0.83
C ALA A 25 -8.88 -16.35 -2.20
N ALA A 26 -8.57 -15.28 -2.91
CA ALA A 26 -7.85 -15.33 -4.18
C ALA A 26 -6.45 -15.93 -4.03
N LEU A 27 -5.73 -15.55 -2.97
CA LEU A 27 -4.40 -16.11 -2.68
C LEU A 27 -4.47 -17.63 -2.45
N ARG A 28 -5.45 -18.10 -1.70
CA ARG A 28 -5.65 -19.53 -1.45
C ARG A 28 -6.04 -20.30 -2.71
N ASP A 29 -6.79 -19.66 -3.60
CA ASP A 29 -7.28 -20.29 -4.83
C ASP A 29 -6.20 -20.40 -5.91
N HIS A 30 -5.50 -19.33 -6.20
CA HIS A 30 -4.57 -19.28 -7.34
C HIS A 30 -3.26 -18.53 -7.07
N GLY A 31 -2.94 -18.21 -5.83
CA GLY A 31 -1.70 -17.51 -5.49
C GLY A 31 -0.47 -18.39 -5.60
N THR A 32 0.65 -17.77 -5.94
CA THR A 32 1.97 -18.39 -5.92
C THR A 32 2.81 -17.76 -4.82
N VAL A 33 3.30 -18.57 -3.89
CA VAL A 33 4.15 -18.12 -2.80
C VAL A 33 5.61 -18.27 -3.17
N ALA A 34 6.32 -17.16 -3.26
CA ALA A 34 7.76 -17.11 -3.52
C ALA A 34 8.36 -15.91 -2.81
N SER A 35 9.64 -15.97 -2.48
CA SER A 35 10.33 -14.82 -1.89
C SER A 35 10.57 -13.76 -2.97
N THR A 36 9.78 -12.70 -2.96
CA THR A 36 9.74 -11.66 -4.00
C THR A 36 10.08 -10.26 -3.50
N LEU A 37 9.96 -10.02 -2.20
CA LEU A 37 10.06 -8.67 -1.61
C LEU A 37 11.36 -7.94 -1.97
N GLU A 38 12.46 -8.66 -2.05
CA GLU A 38 13.78 -8.10 -2.33
C GLU A 38 14.16 -8.15 -3.82
N GLU A 39 13.26 -8.58 -4.70
CA GLU A 39 13.48 -8.57 -6.13
C GLU A 39 13.42 -7.14 -6.69
N ASP A 40 14.28 -6.84 -7.64
CA ASP A 40 14.28 -5.58 -8.41
C ASP A 40 14.40 -4.31 -7.56
N VAL A 41 15.07 -4.38 -6.40
CA VAL A 41 15.25 -3.23 -5.50
C VAL A 41 15.97 -2.09 -6.19
N GLU A 42 16.99 -2.37 -7.01
CA GLU A 42 17.70 -1.34 -7.77
C GLU A 42 16.79 -0.64 -8.78
N GLN A 43 15.95 -1.38 -9.49
CA GLN A 43 14.97 -0.79 -10.41
C GLN A 43 13.96 0.07 -9.67
N ALA A 44 13.50 -0.37 -8.49
CA ALA A 44 12.62 0.43 -7.64
C ALA A 44 13.29 1.76 -7.24
N ALA A 45 14.56 1.73 -6.85
CA ALA A 45 15.32 2.94 -6.54
C ALA A 45 15.44 3.87 -7.75
N GLN A 46 15.67 3.33 -8.94
CA GLN A 46 15.73 4.10 -10.18
C GLN A 46 14.40 4.77 -10.53
N HIS A 47 13.28 4.13 -10.22
CA HIS A 47 11.97 4.76 -10.40
C HIS A 47 11.82 6.02 -9.55
N PHE A 48 12.31 6.02 -8.31
CA PHE A 48 12.30 7.22 -7.46
C PHE A 48 13.18 8.33 -8.03
N VAL A 49 14.35 7.98 -8.59
CA VAL A 49 15.22 8.96 -9.28
C VAL A 49 14.49 9.57 -10.48
N ALA A 50 13.83 8.73 -11.29
CA ALA A 50 13.07 9.19 -12.45
C ALA A 50 11.89 10.10 -12.05
N LEU A 51 11.19 9.80 -10.98
CA LEU A 51 10.11 10.63 -10.46
C LEU A 51 10.63 12.00 -10.02
N ALA A 52 11.75 12.05 -9.32
CA ALA A 52 12.38 13.30 -8.93
C ALA A 52 12.80 14.14 -10.14
N ALA A 53 13.37 13.49 -11.17
CA ALA A 53 13.74 14.15 -12.43
C ALA A 53 12.52 14.72 -13.17
N ALA A 54 11.36 14.08 -13.04
CA ALA A 54 10.09 14.56 -13.60
C ALA A 54 9.42 15.66 -12.75
N GLY A 55 10.03 16.08 -11.64
CA GLY A 55 9.52 17.13 -10.78
C GLY A 55 8.55 16.64 -9.69
N ILE A 56 8.49 15.34 -9.43
CA ILE A 56 7.63 14.76 -8.40
C ILE A 56 8.46 14.56 -7.12
N ASP A 57 8.08 15.28 -6.07
CA ASP A 57 8.67 15.14 -4.74
C ASP A 57 7.88 14.10 -3.93
N MET A 58 8.44 12.90 -3.77
CA MET A 58 7.78 11.81 -3.07
C MET A 58 7.60 12.07 -1.57
N VAL A 59 8.46 12.87 -0.96
CA VAL A 59 8.27 13.29 0.45
C VAL A 59 7.01 14.15 0.56
N ALA A 60 6.83 15.10 -0.32
CA ALA A 60 5.63 15.94 -0.36
C ALA A 60 4.36 15.12 -0.64
N VAL A 61 4.44 14.12 -1.52
CA VAL A 61 3.33 13.19 -1.76
C VAL A 61 2.95 12.44 -0.48
N GLY A 62 3.94 11.93 0.25
CA GLY A 62 3.72 11.23 1.52
C GLY A 62 3.08 12.13 2.58
N GLU A 63 3.55 13.37 2.71
CA GLU A 63 2.98 14.36 3.63
C GLU A 63 1.52 14.68 3.28
N ARG A 64 1.22 14.83 1.99
CA ARG A 64 -0.15 15.09 1.53
C ARG A 64 -1.07 13.92 1.83
N LEU A 65 -0.62 12.70 1.58
CA LEU A 65 -1.39 11.49 1.90
C LEU A 65 -1.65 11.38 3.39
N GLN A 66 -0.69 11.71 4.23
CA GLN A 66 -0.85 11.72 5.68
C GLN A 66 -1.90 12.73 6.13
N GLN A 67 -1.85 13.96 5.62
CA GLN A 67 -2.80 15.02 5.93
C GLN A 67 -4.22 14.64 5.49
N ASP A 68 -4.37 14.14 4.27
CA ASP A 68 -5.66 13.74 3.73
C ASP A 68 -6.25 12.56 4.50
N GLY A 69 -5.40 11.58 4.87
CA GLY A 69 -5.81 10.43 5.68
C GLY A 69 -6.27 10.85 7.07
N LEU A 70 -5.55 11.73 7.73
CA LEU A 70 -5.93 12.26 9.05
C LEU A 70 -7.26 13.00 8.99
N ALA A 71 -7.46 13.84 7.97
CA ALA A 71 -8.71 14.56 7.78
C ALA A 71 -9.90 13.60 7.58
N GLN A 72 -9.72 12.52 6.83
CA GLN A 72 -10.74 11.50 6.63
C GLN A 72 -11.11 10.78 7.94
N PHE A 73 -10.12 10.46 8.78
CA PHE A 73 -10.37 9.87 10.10
C PHE A 73 -11.12 10.82 11.02
N GLU A 74 -10.75 12.10 11.03
CA GLU A 74 -11.45 13.12 11.80
C GLU A 74 -12.92 13.27 11.37
N GLN A 75 -13.17 13.28 10.07
CA GLN A 75 -14.53 13.34 9.53
C GLN A 75 -15.36 12.10 9.89
N ALA A 76 -14.76 10.91 9.79
CA ALA A 76 -15.43 9.68 10.16
C ALA A 76 -15.76 9.64 11.65
N PHE A 77 -14.86 10.09 12.49
CA PHE A 77 -15.06 10.19 13.93
C PHE A 77 -16.16 11.19 14.28
N ALA A 78 -16.16 12.37 13.66
CA ALA A 78 -17.20 13.38 13.84
C ALA A 78 -18.58 12.83 13.45
N GLY A 79 -18.65 12.11 12.31
CA GLY A 79 -19.88 11.44 11.88
C GLY A 79 -20.38 10.40 12.88
N LEU A 80 -19.45 9.64 13.48
CA LEU A 80 -19.78 8.65 14.51
C LEU A 80 -20.34 9.33 15.77
N LEU A 81 -19.74 10.44 16.20
CA LEU A 81 -20.23 11.23 17.34
C LEU A 81 -21.63 11.76 17.11
N GLU A 82 -21.96 12.22 15.90
CA GLU A 82 -23.31 12.68 15.56
C GLU A 82 -24.35 11.56 15.69
N LEU A 83 -23.98 10.33 15.29
CA LEU A 83 -24.87 9.18 15.42
C LEU A 83 -25.14 8.77 16.87
N THR A 84 -24.25 9.08 17.78
CA THR A 84 -24.36 8.70 19.18
C THR A 84 -24.83 9.84 20.11
N ALA A 85 -24.99 11.01 19.55
CA ALA A 85 -25.43 12.20 20.30
C ALA A 85 -26.93 12.16 20.65
#